data_c4a82ff591b6aa1c3070a081e5e340d3
#
_entry.id   c4a82ff591b6aa1c3070a081e5e340d3
#
_cell.length_a   1.000
_cell.length_b   1.000
_cell.length_c   1.000
_cell.angle_alpha   90.00
_cell.angle_beta   90.00
_cell.angle_gamma   90.00
#
_symmetry.space_group_name_H-M   'P 1'
#
loop_
_entity.id
_entity.type
_entity.pdbx_description
1 polymer ?
#
loop_
_entity_poly.entity_id
_entity_poly.type
_entity_poly.pdbx_seq_one_letter_code
_entity_poly.pdbx_strand_id
1 'polypeptide(L)'
;MESWRRIVWLASVLTFLPSLLSGAFFTLLGDALQRRVGVATRTAGWLTMWNTGGAMWGPLAAAFVLLPLLGVEAAFFVLAAAYGAVGVAVMPGAGSWRTHLRTPAVAVCGLALAVGLARFPFGLMNAVYLPRVAEPYATDGSEMIASREGPAETILLMQQRWLDQPVYNRLVTNGFSMSGTAVSGLRYMRYFVYWPMFAHRGPMEQVLVICYGVGVTVGAALDLPGVESVDVVEISPDIVAMSDLIHPAEHPLRDARVNVHIDDGRQFLHRTAERYDLITGEPPPPRTPGAVNIYTREYFQLIHDRLAEGGIATYWLPVARPDPGTNVNGIIRSFCDVFNDCSLWNATPFDLMLAGTRNASGPGSVAAFAQPWRLPALRARLEEVGLELPQQIGATFLGDAAYLNELTADRPALVDNHPFRLLPDPRAPSLSDPGYGSNPRVTALYDAVLDPARARDGLLGSDYMRRLWPAQLIEASLPYFDHQRVLNRVMWGGGRPLAQIEDLHWLLTETPLRTLPLWILGSDEVRAGIARQADDGTGAVEYVRGLTALSRRDYPGAAAAFASAERRGLLGGAVRPLRVYAHCLAGQLDAAAALARDRTPRTDEERHFWEWLASRFGVSTTPAG
;
A
#
# COMPACT_ATOMS: atom_id res chain seq x y z
N MET A 1 18.63 -20.87 2.38
CA MET A 1 19.55 -21.45 1.37
C MET A 1 18.84 -21.87 0.08
N GLU A 2 17.60 -22.36 0.13
CA GLU A 2 16.84 -22.73 -1.09
C GLU A 2 16.59 -21.57 -2.05
N SER A 3 16.30 -20.39 -1.56
CA SER A 3 16.06 -19.21 -2.40
C SER A 3 17.28 -18.80 -3.23
N TRP A 4 18.50 -18.86 -2.68
CA TRP A 4 19.71 -18.52 -3.41
C TRP A 4 20.03 -19.53 -4.52
N ARG A 5 19.78 -20.82 -4.28
CA ARG A 5 19.94 -21.85 -5.34
C ARG A 5 18.98 -21.60 -6.51
N ARG A 6 17.71 -21.25 -6.23
CA ARG A 6 16.73 -20.90 -7.27
C ARG A 6 17.13 -19.65 -8.03
N ILE A 7 17.58 -18.59 -7.33
CA ILE A 7 18.05 -17.34 -7.96
C ILE A 7 19.28 -17.61 -8.86
N VAL A 8 20.28 -18.32 -8.36
CA VAL A 8 21.47 -18.69 -9.14
C VAL A 8 21.10 -19.55 -10.33
N TRP A 9 20.20 -20.51 -10.16
CA TRP A 9 19.72 -21.36 -11.26
C TRP A 9 18.99 -20.56 -12.32
N LEU A 10 18.01 -19.73 -11.94
CA LEU A 10 17.28 -18.86 -12.86
C LEU A 10 18.20 -17.87 -13.56
N ALA A 11 19.07 -17.21 -12.83
CA ALA A 11 20.05 -16.28 -13.40
C ALA A 11 20.96 -17.02 -14.40
N SER A 12 21.44 -18.21 -14.05
CA SER A 12 22.28 -19.02 -14.95
C SER A 12 21.55 -19.40 -16.23
N VAL A 13 20.31 -19.88 -16.15
CA VAL A 13 19.50 -20.23 -17.32
C VAL A 13 19.24 -19.01 -18.20
N LEU A 14 18.92 -17.86 -17.61
CA LEU A 14 18.58 -16.64 -18.35
C LEU A 14 19.81 -15.94 -18.94
N THR A 15 20.96 -16.00 -18.28
CA THR A 15 22.16 -15.22 -18.71
C THR A 15 23.20 -16.07 -19.42
N PHE A 16 23.39 -17.35 -19.07
CA PHE A 16 24.48 -18.16 -19.58
C PHE A 16 24.42 -18.33 -21.11
N LEU A 17 23.27 -18.77 -21.64
CA LEU A 17 23.12 -19.00 -23.07
C LEU A 17 23.23 -17.70 -23.89
N PRO A 18 22.51 -16.61 -23.56
CA PRO A 18 22.70 -15.32 -24.22
C PRO A 18 24.15 -14.80 -24.15
N SER A 19 24.81 -14.92 -23.00
CA SER A 19 26.21 -14.47 -22.84
C SER A 19 27.19 -15.29 -23.67
N LEU A 20 27.00 -16.63 -23.71
CA LEU A 20 27.80 -17.53 -24.53
C LEU A 20 27.67 -17.19 -26.02
N LEU A 21 26.44 -17.02 -26.48
CA LEU A 21 26.13 -16.68 -27.87
C LEU A 21 26.64 -15.29 -28.23
N SER A 22 26.51 -14.32 -27.33
CA SER A 22 27.05 -12.96 -27.52
C SER A 22 28.57 -12.96 -27.59
N GLY A 23 29.26 -13.73 -26.74
CA GLY A 23 30.70 -13.89 -26.81
C GLY A 23 31.20 -14.53 -28.10
N ALA A 24 30.52 -15.60 -28.55
CA ALA A 24 30.79 -16.22 -29.83
C ALA A 24 30.58 -15.24 -31.01
N PHE A 25 29.46 -14.50 -30.96
CA PHE A 25 29.12 -13.47 -31.95
C PHE A 25 30.18 -12.35 -32.01
N PHE A 26 30.65 -11.88 -30.86
CA PHE A 26 31.67 -10.85 -30.76
C PHE A 26 33.00 -11.33 -31.42
N THR A 27 33.37 -12.57 -31.19
CA THR A 27 34.54 -13.19 -31.81
C THR A 27 34.43 -13.28 -33.34
N LEU A 28 33.24 -13.70 -33.85
CA LEU A 28 32.98 -13.76 -35.29
C LEU A 28 32.97 -12.37 -35.94
N LEU A 29 32.42 -11.36 -35.26
CA LEU A 29 32.50 -9.97 -35.70
C LEU A 29 33.96 -9.48 -35.81
N GLY A 30 34.78 -9.83 -34.80
CA GLY A 30 36.20 -9.50 -34.79
C GLY A 30 36.97 -10.11 -35.98
N ASP A 31 36.72 -11.39 -36.25
CA ASP A 31 37.31 -12.10 -37.40
C ASP A 31 36.87 -11.50 -38.75
N ALA A 32 35.57 -11.24 -38.90
CA ALA A 32 35.02 -10.63 -40.10
C ALA A 32 35.58 -9.21 -40.35
N LEU A 33 35.70 -8.41 -39.29
CA LEU A 33 36.26 -7.06 -39.36
C LEU A 33 37.76 -7.12 -39.66
N GLN A 34 38.51 -8.06 -39.03
CA GLN A 34 39.95 -8.27 -39.29
C GLN A 34 40.22 -8.59 -40.76
N ARG A 35 39.41 -9.42 -41.38
CA ARG A 35 39.51 -9.73 -42.81
C ARG A 35 39.32 -8.52 -43.72
N ARG A 36 38.56 -7.53 -43.30
CA ARG A 36 38.31 -6.30 -44.07
C ARG A 36 39.37 -5.20 -43.81
N VAL A 37 39.77 -5.05 -42.56
CA VAL A 37 40.66 -3.98 -42.11
C VAL A 37 42.15 -4.34 -42.29
N GLY A 38 42.50 -5.63 -42.12
CA GLY A 38 43.85 -6.17 -42.28
C GLY A 38 44.85 -5.81 -41.17
N VAL A 39 44.51 -4.89 -40.25
CA VAL A 39 45.38 -4.44 -39.16
C VAL A 39 44.74 -4.74 -37.81
N ALA A 40 45.36 -5.63 -37.03
CA ALA A 40 44.79 -6.16 -35.79
C ALA A 40 44.49 -5.07 -34.73
N THR A 41 45.37 -4.11 -34.52
CA THR A 41 45.17 -3.02 -33.55
C THR A 41 44.03 -2.10 -33.95
N ARG A 42 43.88 -1.83 -35.24
CA ARG A 42 42.77 -1.01 -35.77
C ARG A 42 41.43 -1.75 -35.67
N THR A 43 41.45 -3.07 -35.96
CA THR A 43 40.25 -3.92 -35.79
C THR A 43 39.80 -3.96 -34.35
N ALA A 44 40.72 -4.22 -33.41
CA ALA A 44 40.40 -4.19 -31.98
C ALA A 44 39.87 -2.83 -31.53
N GLY A 45 40.48 -1.71 -31.96
CA GLY A 45 40.03 -0.37 -31.64
C GLY A 45 38.60 -0.08 -32.13
N TRP A 46 38.28 -0.41 -33.38
CA TRP A 46 36.93 -0.24 -33.93
C TRP A 46 35.91 -1.12 -33.21
N LEU A 47 36.25 -2.40 -32.98
CA LEU A 47 35.35 -3.33 -32.30
C LEU A 47 35.04 -2.87 -30.87
N THR A 48 36.05 -2.44 -30.12
CA THR A 48 35.88 -1.93 -28.76
C THR A 48 35.05 -0.64 -28.76
N MET A 49 35.37 0.30 -29.67
CA MET A 49 34.64 1.56 -29.76
C MET A 49 33.12 1.35 -30.01
N TRP A 50 32.79 0.52 -30.99
CA TRP A 50 31.38 0.25 -31.30
C TRP A 50 30.69 -0.57 -30.21
N ASN A 51 31.37 -1.51 -29.56
CA ASN A 51 30.81 -2.25 -28.42
C ASN A 51 30.56 -1.32 -27.23
N THR A 52 31.51 -0.45 -26.90
CA THR A 52 31.35 0.54 -25.83
C THR A 52 30.23 1.54 -26.14
N GLY A 53 30.15 2.03 -27.39
CA GLY A 53 29.06 2.88 -27.83
C GLY A 53 27.72 2.18 -27.75
N GLY A 54 27.61 0.92 -28.17
CA GLY A 54 26.41 0.11 -28.02
C GLY A 54 26.03 -0.12 -26.58
N ALA A 55 27.00 -0.39 -25.70
CA ALA A 55 26.77 -0.55 -24.27
C ALA A 55 26.29 0.74 -23.59
N MET A 56 26.72 1.90 -24.08
CA MET A 56 26.30 3.21 -23.56
C MET A 56 24.87 3.58 -24.03
N TRP A 57 24.60 3.43 -25.33
CA TRP A 57 23.33 3.87 -25.92
C TRP A 57 22.23 2.80 -25.88
N GLY A 58 22.59 1.50 -25.88
CA GLY A 58 21.65 0.40 -25.90
C GLY A 58 20.63 0.41 -24.75
N PRO A 59 21.08 0.49 -23.48
CA PRO A 59 20.18 0.56 -22.34
C PRO A 59 19.26 1.79 -22.38
N LEU A 60 19.77 2.95 -22.80
CA LEU A 60 18.97 4.16 -22.95
C LEU A 60 17.89 4.00 -24.03
N ALA A 61 18.25 3.47 -25.19
CA ALA A 61 17.30 3.19 -26.27
C ALA A 61 16.26 2.13 -25.84
N ALA A 62 16.69 1.10 -25.12
CA ALA A 62 15.76 0.08 -24.61
C ALA A 62 14.78 0.66 -23.58
N ALA A 63 15.29 1.37 -22.56
CA ALA A 63 14.46 1.88 -21.47
C ALA A 63 13.55 3.04 -21.88
N PHE A 64 14.04 3.98 -22.69
CA PHE A 64 13.31 5.22 -23.00
C PHE A 64 12.62 5.24 -24.37
N VAL A 65 12.89 4.25 -25.23
CA VAL A 65 12.30 4.19 -26.56
C VAL A 65 11.56 2.86 -26.78
N LEU A 66 12.28 1.72 -26.69
CA LEU A 66 11.68 0.43 -27.03
C LEU A 66 10.59 0.00 -26.05
N LEU A 67 10.89 0.01 -24.76
CA LEU A 67 9.92 -0.43 -23.73
C LEU A 67 8.66 0.45 -23.71
N PRO A 68 8.73 1.80 -23.66
CA PRO A 68 7.53 2.62 -23.62
C PRO A 68 6.68 2.55 -24.89
N LEU A 69 7.31 2.35 -26.07
CA LEU A 69 6.60 2.35 -27.34
C LEU A 69 6.08 0.96 -27.74
N LEU A 70 6.78 -0.12 -27.35
CA LEU A 70 6.53 -1.47 -27.88
C LEU A 70 6.10 -2.45 -26.78
N GLY A 71 6.40 -2.17 -25.52
CA GLY A 71 6.30 -3.13 -24.42
C GLY A 71 7.44 -4.18 -24.46
N VAL A 72 7.48 -5.04 -23.45
CA VAL A 72 8.57 -6.02 -23.24
C VAL A 72 8.66 -7.02 -24.41
N GLU A 73 7.56 -7.61 -24.82
CA GLU A 73 7.57 -8.68 -25.82
C GLU A 73 8.01 -8.20 -27.21
N ALA A 74 7.43 -7.09 -27.68
CA ALA A 74 7.79 -6.54 -28.98
C ALA A 74 9.20 -5.95 -28.99
N ALA A 75 9.69 -5.40 -27.86
CA ALA A 75 11.07 -4.97 -27.71
C ALA A 75 12.05 -6.15 -27.85
N PHE A 76 11.78 -7.29 -27.19
CA PHE A 76 12.57 -8.51 -27.36
C PHE A 76 12.54 -9.04 -28.78
N PHE A 77 11.36 -9.02 -29.43
CA PHE A 77 11.22 -9.43 -30.83
C PHE A 77 12.09 -8.57 -31.77
N VAL A 78 12.01 -7.25 -31.61
CA VAL A 78 12.81 -6.31 -32.42
C VAL A 78 14.31 -6.52 -32.22
N LEU A 79 14.75 -6.71 -30.96
CA LEU A 79 16.14 -7.00 -30.65
C LEU A 79 16.59 -8.35 -31.25
N ALA A 80 15.80 -9.40 -31.14
CA ALA A 80 16.08 -10.70 -31.74
C ALA A 80 16.20 -10.60 -33.28
N ALA A 81 15.29 -9.87 -33.91
CA ALA A 81 15.33 -9.61 -35.35
C ALA A 81 16.57 -8.81 -35.76
N ALA A 82 16.96 -7.78 -34.98
CA ALA A 82 18.16 -6.99 -35.22
C ALA A 82 19.44 -7.84 -35.09
N TYR A 83 19.57 -8.66 -34.05
CA TYR A 83 20.69 -9.62 -33.91
C TYR A 83 20.75 -10.60 -35.09
N GLY A 84 19.60 -11.11 -35.52
CA GLY A 84 19.52 -12.00 -36.68
C GLY A 84 19.96 -11.31 -37.99
N ALA A 85 19.51 -10.07 -38.20
CA ALA A 85 19.89 -9.30 -39.40
C ALA A 85 21.41 -9.02 -39.44
N VAL A 86 22.01 -8.63 -38.30
CA VAL A 86 23.45 -8.44 -38.20
C VAL A 86 24.18 -9.78 -38.42
N GLY A 87 23.71 -10.88 -37.84
CA GLY A 87 24.25 -12.21 -38.03
C GLY A 87 24.33 -12.60 -39.51
N VAL A 88 23.23 -12.40 -40.26
CA VAL A 88 23.19 -12.63 -41.70
C VAL A 88 24.15 -11.74 -42.48
N ALA A 89 24.25 -10.46 -42.09
CA ALA A 89 25.16 -9.49 -42.76
C ALA A 89 26.65 -9.78 -42.57
N VAL A 90 27.01 -10.48 -41.49
CA VAL A 90 28.41 -10.75 -41.12
C VAL A 90 28.90 -12.12 -41.59
N MET A 91 27.99 -12.99 -42.06
CA MET A 91 28.38 -14.35 -42.53
C MET A 91 29.48 -14.31 -43.62
N PRO A 92 30.49 -15.20 -43.56
CA PRO A 92 31.60 -15.23 -44.53
C PRO A 92 31.13 -15.69 -45.90
N GLY A 93 31.42 -14.92 -46.94
CA GLY A 93 31.10 -15.27 -48.32
C GLY A 93 30.93 -14.01 -49.17
N ALA A 94 31.95 -13.15 -49.26
CA ALA A 94 31.91 -11.85 -49.91
C ALA A 94 31.73 -11.88 -51.44
N GLY A 95 30.71 -12.50 -51.90
CA GLY A 95 30.07 -12.29 -53.18
C GLY A 95 28.81 -11.48 -53.06
N SER A 96 28.06 -11.24 -54.11
CA SER A 96 26.76 -10.56 -54.01
C SER A 96 25.85 -11.29 -53.00
N TRP A 97 24.92 -10.57 -52.32
CA TRP A 97 23.96 -11.14 -51.37
C TRP A 97 23.21 -12.37 -51.92
N ARG A 98 23.11 -12.50 -53.26
CA ARG A 98 22.49 -13.65 -53.97
C ARG A 98 23.38 -14.91 -53.90
N THR A 99 24.71 -14.81 -53.78
CA THR A 99 25.61 -15.96 -53.59
C THR A 99 25.64 -16.42 -52.13
N HIS A 100 25.44 -15.55 -51.16
CA HIS A 100 25.33 -15.91 -49.73
C HIS A 100 24.09 -16.80 -49.46
N LEU A 101 22.96 -16.48 -50.04
CA LEU A 101 21.73 -17.28 -49.87
C LEU A 101 21.84 -18.70 -50.49
N ARG A 102 22.89 -18.96 -51.29
CA ARG A 102 23.10 -20.29 -51.88
C ARG A 102 23.97 -21.24 -51.05
N THR A 103 24.60 -20.78 -50.01
CA THR A 103 25.34 -21.67 -49.08
C THR A 103 24.34 -22.38 -48.15
N PRO A 104 24.36 -23.71 -48.05
CA PRO A 104 23.36 -24.44 -47.23
C PRO A 104 23.30 -23.95 -45.78
N ALA A 105 24.45 -23.59 -45.21
CA ALA A 105 24.53 -23.09 -43.84
C ALA A 105 23.77 -21.76 -43.65
N VAL A 106 23.90 -20.79 -44.57
CA VAL A 106 23.20 -19.51 -44.52
C VAL A 106 21.69 -19.69 -44.69
N ALA A 107 21.31 -20.58 -45.61
CA ALA A 107 19.88 -20.92 -45.81
C ALA A 107 19.27 -21.57 -44.57
N VAL A 108 19.99 -22.51 -43.92
CA VAL A 108 19.54 -23.15 -42.68
C VAL A 108 19.45 -22.13 -41.52
N CYS A 109 20.47 -21.29 -41.31
CA CYS A 109 20.43 -20.26 -40.26
C CYS A 109 19.34 -19.22 -40.54
N GLY A 110 19.18 -18.79 -41.79
CA GLY A 110 18.12 -17.86 -42.16
C GLY A 110 16.73 -18.44 -41.96
N LEU A 111 16.55 -19.72 -42.33
CA LEU A 111 15.30 -20.43 -42.08
C LEU A 111 15.03 -20.61 -40.58
N ALA A 112 16.04 -21.00 -39.80
CA ALA A 112 15.91 -21.12 -38.34
C ALA A 112 15.53 -19.81 -37.69
N LEU A 113 16.15 -18.72 -38.12
CA LEU A 113 15.81 -17.36 -37.65
C LEU A 113 14.36 -17.02 -38.05
N ALA A 114 13.99 -17.23 -39.31
CA ALA A 114 12.63 -16.93 -39.81
C ALA A 114 11.57 -17.75 -39.04
N VAL A 115 11.84 -19.03 -38.81
CA VAL A 115 10.96 -19.91 -38.01
C VAL A 115 10.92 -19.45 -36.56
N GLY A 116 12.05 -19.07 -35.95
CA GLY A 116 12.12 -18.57 -34.59
C GLY A 116 11.34 -17.25 -34.42
N LEU A 117 11.48 -16.32 -35.35
CA LEU A 117 10.71 -15.08 -35.35
C LEU A 117 9.21 -15.31 -35.61
N ALA A 118 8.86 -16.21 -36.56
CA ALA A 118 7.47 -16.57 -36.85
C ALA A 118 6.78 -17.30 -35.68
N ARG A 119 7.56 -18.02 -34.86
CA ARG A 119 7.10 -18.71 -33.65
C ARG A 119 7.31 -17.94 -32.38
N PHE A 120 7.69 -16.66 -32.48
CA PHE A 120 7.90 -15.82 -31.28
C PHE A 120 6.62 -15.81 -30.43
N PRO A 121 6.72 -16.15 -29.14
CA PRO A 121 5.56 -16.38 -28.30
C PRO A 121 4.96 -15.07 -27.77
N PHE A 122 4.37 -14.29 -28.66
CA PHE A 122 3.62 -13.10 -28.24
C PHE A 122 2.42 -13.45 -27.34
N GLY A 123 2.12 -12.57 -26.40
CA GLY A 123 1.00 -12.71 -25.49
C GLY A 123 1.34 -13.42 -24.17
N LEU A 124 2.59 -13.87 -23.95
CA LEU A 124 3.01 -14.48 -22.68
C LEU A 124 2.91 -13.53 -21.49
N MET A 125 3.15 -12.23 -21.70
CA MET A 125 2.95 -11.23 -20.66
C MET A 125 1.51 -11.30 -20.14
N ASN A 126 0.53 -11.18 -21.02
CA ASN A 126 -0.89 -11.18 -20.67
C ASN A 126 -1.43 -12.55 -20.26
N ALA A 127 -0.95 -13.64 -20.89
CA ALA A 127 -1.48 -14.97 -20.63
C ALA A 127 -0.85 -15.68 -19.43
N VAL A 128 0.38 -15.32 -19.05
CA VAL A 128 1.14 -16.06 -18.04
C VAL A 128 1.71 -15.15 -16.96
N TYR A 129 2.47 -14.11 -17.33
CA TYR A 129 3.21 -13.32 -16.35
C TYR A 129 2.27 -12.46 -15.50
N LEU A 130 1.47 -11.60 -16.12
CA LEU A 130 0.58 -10.69 -15.39
C LEU A 130 -0.45 -11.43 -14.53
N PRO A 131 -1.12 -12.52 -14.99
CA PRO A 131 -2.00 -13.32 -14.15
C PRO A 131 -1.30 -13.93 -12.94
N ARG A 132 -0.05 -14.43 -13.08
CA ARG A 132 0.71 -14.96 -11.94
C ARG A 132 1.10 -13.88 -10.93
N VAL A 133 1.39 -12.67 -11.40
CA VAL A 133 1.66 -11.52 -10.52
C VAL A 133 0.38 -11.06 -9.82
N ALA A 134 -0.76 -11.13 -10.47
CA ALA A 134 -2.08 -10.75 -9.93
C ALA A 134 -2.64 -11.80 -8.96
N GLU A 135 -2.32 -13.10 -9.13
CA GLU A 135 -2.91 -14.22 -8.39
C GLU A 135 -2.93 -14.03 -6.86
N PRO A 136 -1.84 -13.60 -6.18
CA PRO A 136 -1.86 -13.39 -4.72
C PRO A 136 -2.85 -12.30 -4.28
N TYR A 137 -3.22 -11.39 -5.17
CA TYR A 137 -4.09 -10.24 -4.95
C TYR A 137 -5.52 -10.45 -5.45
N ALA A 138 -5.78 -11.57 -6.11
CA ALA A 138 -7.09 -11.96 -6.61
C ALA A 138 -7.89 -12.84 -5.64
N THR A 139 -7.30 -13.22 -4.50
CA THR A 139 -7.92 -14.11 -3.50
C THR A 139 -9.16 -13.51 -2.83
N ASP A 140 -9.30 -12.20 -2.87
CA ASP A 140 -10.45 -11.44 -2.36
C ASP A 140 -11.52 -11.16 -3.45
N GLY A 141 -11.37 -11.74 -4.65
CA GLY A 141 -12.22 -11.49 -5.80
C GLY A 141 -11.83 -10.26 -6.63
N SER A 142 -10.66 -9.68 -6.37
CA SER A 142 -10.14 -8.60 -7.20
C SER A 142 -9.71 -9.10 -8.57
N GLU A 143 -9.97 -8.31 -9.61
CA GLU A 143 -9.57 -8.57 -11.00
C GLU A 143 -8.58 -7.52 -11.48
N MET A 144 -7.67 -7.91 -12.35
CA MET A 144 -6.76 -6.97 -13.01
C MET A 144 -7.52 -6.21 -14.11
N ILE A 145 -7.71 -4.90 -13.94
CA ILE A 145 -8.43 -4.05 -14.91
C ILE A 145 -7.51 -3.29 -15.85
N ALA A 146 -6.25 -3.08 -15.46
CA ALA A 146 -5.25 -2.43 -16.30
C ALA A 146 -3.84 -2.89 -15.92
N SER A 147 -2.92 -2.79 -16.88
CA SER A 147 -1.49 -2.97 -16.67
C SER A 147 -0.69 -1.97 -17.49
N ARG A 148 0.50 -1.61 -17.01
CA ARG A 148 1.49 -0.81 -17.72
C ARG A 148 2.88 -1.38 -17.53
N GLU A 149 3.67 -1.33 -18.61
CA GLU A 149 5.06 -1.77 -18.65
C GLU A 149 5.94 -0.55 -18.85
N GLY A 150 6.47 -0.01 -17.76
CA GLY A 150 7.38 1.13 -17.78
C GLY A 150 8.85 0.71 -17.75
N PRO A 151 9.78 1.67 -17.92
CA PRO A 151 11.22 1.40 -17.91
C PRO A 151 11.77 0.95 -16.55
N ALA A 152 11.09 1.30 -15.46
CA ALA A 152 11.50 0.98 -14.10
C ALA A 152 10.64 -0.11 -13.46
N GLU A 153 9.39 -0.27 -13.94
CA GLU A 153 8.40 -1.07 -13.25
C GLU A 153 7.29 -1.60 -14.16
N THR A 154 6.69 -2.71 -13.73
CA THR A 154 5.42 -3.21 -14.25
C THR A 154 4.33 -2.93 -13.23
N ILE A 155 3.30 -2.21 -13.64
CA ILE A 155 2.19 -1.78 -12.78
C ILE A 155 0.94 -2.55 -13.16
N LEU A 156 0.23 -3.08 -12.16
CA LEU A 156 -1.11 -3.64 -12.30
C LEU A 156 -2.08 -2.83 -11.46
N LEU A 157 -3.22 -2.52 -12.02
CA LEU A 157 -4.36 -2.00 -11.29
C LEU A 157 -5.36 -3.14 -11.08
N MET A 158 -5.48 -3.57 -9.84
CA MET A 158 -6.47 -4.55 -9.41
C MET A 158 -7.70 -3.82 -8.89
N GLN A 159 -8.88 -4.30 -9.23
CA GLN A 159 -10.14 -3.74 -8.76
C GLN A 159 -11.02 -4.86 -8.20
N GLN A 160 -11.49 -4.71 -6.99
CA GLN A 160 -12.57 -5.52 -6.46
C GLN A 160 -13.89 -4.91 -6.88
N ARG A 161 -14.78 -5.75 -7.39
CA ARG A 161 -16.15 -5.37 -7.76
C ARG A 161 -17.14 -6.16 -6.93
N TRP A 162 -18.22 -5.51 -6.59
CA TRP A 162 -19.37 -6.15 -5.96
C TRP A 162 -20.65 -5.64 -6.61
N LEU A 163 -21.50 -6.56 -7.09
CA LEU A 163 -22.68 -6.24 -7.89
C LEU A 163 -22.34 -5.23 -9.02
N ASP A 164 -21.31 -5.52 -9.79
CA ASP A 164 -20.80 -4.70 -10.89
C ASP A 164 -20.32 -3.27 -10.53
N GLN A 165 -20.29 -2.94 -9.23
CA GLN A 165 -19.72 -1.67 -8.77
C GLN A 165 -18.29 -1.84 -8.27
N PRO A 166 -17.38 -0.92 -8.61
CA PRO A 166 -16.04 -0.91 -8.04
C PRO A 166 -16.11 -0.62 -6.54
N VAL A 167 -15.54 -1.50 -5.75
CA VAL A 167 -15.53 -1.41 -4.29
C VAL A 167 -14.23 -0.79 -3.81
N TYR A 168 -13.11 -1.33 -4.26
CA TYR A 168 -11.82 -0.69 -4.06
C TYR A 168 -10.84 -1.01 -5.20
N ASN A 169 -9.82 -0.17 -5.32
CA ASN A 169 -8.70 -0.32 -6.24
C ASN A 169 -7.42 -0.61 -5.44
N ARG A 170 -6.54 -1.42 -6.04
CA ARG A 170 -5.22 -1.74 -5.50
C ARG A 170 -4.16 -1.58 -6.58
N LEU A 171 -3.11 -0.83 -6.27
CA LEU A 171 -1.96 -0.67 -7.15
C LEU A 171 -0.89 -1.69 -6.77
N VAL A 172 -0.48 -2.51 -7.73
CA VAL A 172 0.58 -3.51 -7.57
C VAL A 172 1.73 -3.14 -8.50
N THR A 173 2.91 -2.87 -7.92
CA THR A 173 4.11 -2.48 -8.65
C THR A 173 5.19 -3.54 -8.47
N ASN A 174 5.73 -4.07 -9.57
CA ASN A 174 6.73 -5.14 -9.54
C ASN A 174 6.34 -6.34 -8.65
N GLY A 175 5.05 -6.69 -8.61
CA GLY A 175 4.51 -7.79 -7.82
C GLY A 175 4.26 -7.48 -6.35
N PHE A 176 4.36 -6.22 -5.91
CA PHE A 176 4.05 -5.80 -4.54
C PHE A 176 2.87 -4.84 -4.52
N SER A 177 1.90 -5.08 -3.61
CA SER A 177 0.84 -4.12 -3.34
C SER A 177 1.46 -2.88 -2.69
N MET A 178 1.34 -1.74 -3.37
CA MET A 178 1.95 -0.48 -2.93
C MET A 178 0.95 0.39 -2.18
N SER A 179 -0.25 0.56 -2.72
CA SER A 179 -1.31 1.35 -2.12
C SER A 179 -2.68 0.90 -2.63
N GLY A 180 -3.74 1.30 -1.95
CA GLY A 180 -5.10 0.94 -2.33
C GLY A 180 -6.14 1.82 -1.68
N THR A 181 -7.35 1.82 -2.23
CA THR A 181 -8.48 2.62 -1.75
C THR A 181 -9.40 1.87 -0.78
N ALA A 182 -8.95 0.74 -0.22
CA ALA A 182 -9.63 0.09 0.91
C ALA A 182 -9.66 1.03 2.13
N VAL A 183 -10.61 0.87 3.05
CA VAL A 183 -10.76 1.82 4.17
C VAL A 183 -9.53 1.90 5.05
N SER A 184 -8.83 0.80 5.25
CA SER A 184 -7.52 0.83 5.93
C SER A 184 -6.50 1.70 5.20
N GLY A 185 -6.44 1.59 3.87
CA GLY A 185 -5.64 2.45 3.00
C GLY A 185 -6.06 3.91 3.08
N LEU A 186 -7.37 4.18 2.92
CA LEU A 186 -7.93 5.53 3.08
C LEU A 186 -7.58 6.13 4.44
N ARG A 187 -7.68 5.33 5.53
CA ARG A 187 -7.43 5.81 6.88
C ARG A 187 -5.98 6.27 7.05
N TYR A 188 -4.98 5.45 6.74
CA TYR A 188 -3.60 5.84 7.02
C TYR A 188 -3.14 6.98 6.13
N MET A 189 -3.48 6.97 4.82
CA MET A 189 -3.11 8.02 3.89
C MET A 189 -3.72 9.38 4.27
N ARG A 190 -5.00 9.40 4.63
CA ARG A 190 -5.64 10.63 5.13
C ARG A 190 -5.09 11.05 6.48
N TYR A 191 -4.79 10.10 7.36
CA TYR A 191 -4.24 10.39 8.69
C TYR A 191 -2.91 11.13 8.61
N PHE A 192 -2.07 10.83 7.63
CA PHE A 192 -0.77 11.48 7.42
C PHE A 192 -0.90 12.97 7.08
N VAL A 193 -2.05 13.37 6.57
CA VAL A 193 -2.40 14.77 6.27
C VAL A 193 -3.26 15.40 7.38
N TYR A 194 -4.22 14.66 7.92
CA TYR A 194 -5.14 15.23 8.90
C TYR A 194 -4.49 15.41 10.28
N TRP A 195 -3.59 14.50 10.68
CA TRP A 195 -2.88 14.66 11.95
C TRP A 195 -2.08 15.98 12.02
N PRO A 196 -1.28 16.38 11.02
CA PRO A 196 -0.63 17.69 10.97
C PRO A 196 -1.58 18.86 11.14
N MET A 197 -2.77 18.79 10.56
CA MET A 197 -3.79 19.84 10.69
C MET A 197 -4.17 20.12 12.15
N PHE A 198 -4.11 19.12 13.03
CA PHE A 198 -4.41 19.28 14.46
C PHE A 198 -3.22 19.85 15.24
N ALA A 199 -2.00 19.56 14.83
CA ALA A 199 -0.76 19.95 15.50
C ALA A 199 -0.20 21.29 14.98
N HIS A 200 -0.51 21.68 13.74
CA HIS A 200 -0.06 22.93 13.14
C HIS A 200 -0.84 24.14 13.64
N ARG A 201 -0.18 25.28 13.78
CA ARG A 201 -0.76 26.50 14.37
C ARG A 201 -1.35 27.48 13.37
N GLY A 202 -1.60 27.16 12.22
CA GLY A 202 -2.18 28.04 11.22
C GLY A 202 -2.75 27.25 10.07
N PRO A 203 -3.21 27.88 9.01
CA PRO A 203 -3.51 27.18 7.78
C PRO A 203 -2.23 26.51 7.26
N MET A 204 -2.35 25.34 6.69
CA MET A 204 -1.28 24.71 5.93
C MET A 204 -1.50 25.09 4.46
N GLU A 205 -0.77 26.11 4.01
CA GLU A 205 -0.95 26.71 2.69
C GLU A 205 -0.16 25.95 1.60
N GLN A 206 1.06 25.51 1.96
CA GLN A 206 1.98 24.84 1.05
C GLN A 206 2.22 23.39 1.49
N VAL A 207 1.80 22.43 0.68
CA VAL A 207 1.90 21.00 0.97
C VAL A 207 2.75 20.30 -0.08
N LEU A 208 3.68 19.46 0.35
CA LEU A 208 4.45 18.55 -0.52
C LEU A 208 4.07 17.11 -0.23
N VAL A 209 3.63 16.40 -1.25
CA VAL A 209 3.36 14.96 -1.22
C VAL A 209 4.42 14.24 -2.05
N ILE A 210 5.22 13.39 -1.41
CA ILE A 210 6.24 12.55 -2.07
C ILE A 210 5.70 11.13 -2.17
N CYS A 211 5.62 10.61 -3.40
CA CYS A 211 4.92 9.41 -3.84
C CYS A 211 3.39 9.59 -3.90
N TYR A 212 2.87 9.47 -5.14
CA TYR A 212 1.45 9.68 -5.41
C TYR A 212 0.58 8.46 -5.08
N GLY A 213 1.06 7.26 -5.44
CA GLY A 213 0.32 6.01 -5.24
C GLY A 213 -1.08 6.03 -5.88
N VAL A 214 -2.10 5.77 -5.07
CA VAL A 214 -3.51 5.85 -5.49
C VAL A 214 -4.13 7.25 -5.31
N GLY A 215 -3.36 8.27 -4.94
CA GLY A 215 -3.80 9.67 -4.89
C GLY A 215 -4.65 10.09 -3.68
N VAL A 216 -4.86 9.21 -2.72
CA VAL A 216 -5.69 9.49 -1.52
C VAL A 216 -5.07 10.60 -0.66
N THR A 217 -3.75 10.59 -0.48
CA THR A 217 -3.00 11.59 0.29
C THR A 217 -3.13 12.97 -0.33
N VAL A 218 -3.08 13.06 -1.67
CA VAL A 218 -3.30 14.33 -2.40
C VAL A 218 -4.74 14.82 -2.21
N GLY A 219 -5.73 13.92 -2.33
CA GLY A 219 -7.12 14.24 -2.04
C GLY A 219 -7.31 14.77 -0.62
N ALA A 220 -6.66 14.16 0.37
CA ALA A 220 -6.69 14.63 1.75
C ALA A 220 -6.03 16.01 1.93
N ALA A 221 -4.94 16.29 1.21
CA ALA A 221 -4.30 17.61 1.23
C ALA A 221 -5.23 18.70 0.67
N LEU A 222 -6.02 18.38 -0.34
CA LEU A 222 -7.02 19.30 -0.90
C LEU A 222 -8.21 19.56 0.03
N ASP A 223 -8.46 18.67 0.99
CA ASP A 223 -9.47 18.85 2.05
C ASP A 223 -9.03 19.84 3.14
N LEU A 224 -7.74 20.18 3.23
CA LEU A 224 -7.22 21.07 4.28
C LEU A 224 -7.76 22.49 4.13
N PRO A 225 -8.28 23.09 5.21
CA PRO A 225 -8.70 24.49 5.18
C PRO A 225 -7.50 25.41 4.94
N GLY A 226 -7.57 26.22 3.89
CA GLY A 226 -6.54 27.22 3.58
C GLY A 226 -5.40 26.72 2.70
N VAL A 227 -5.42 25.49 2.22
CA VAL A 227 -4.40 25.00 1.28
C VAL A 227 -4.44 25.79 -0.04
N GLU A 228 -3.29 26.34 -0.43
CA GLU A 228 -3.12 27.13 -1.64
C GLU A 228 -2.41 26.34 -2.74
N SER A 229 -1.43 25.52 -2.37
CA SER A 229 -0.65 24.72 -3.32
C SER A 229 -0.32 23.33 -2.76
N VAL A 230 -0.43 22.33 -3.62
CA VAL A 230 -0.02 20.94 -3.35
C VAL A 230 0.95 20.50 -4.44
N ASP A 231 2.23 20.44 -4.10
CA ASP A 231 3.23 19.86 -4.97
C ASP A 231 3.22 18.33 -4.79
N VAL A 232 3.11 17.61 -5.90
CA VAL A 232 3.10 16.14 -5.95
C VAL A 232 4.33 15.67 -6.72
N VAL A 233 5.21 14.94 -6.04
CA VAL A 233 6.41 14.38 -6.68
C VAL A 233 6.26 12.87 -6.80
N GLU A 234 6.19 12.39 -8.03
CA GLU A 234 6.08 10.96 -8.36
C GLU A 234 7.13 10.59 -9.41
N ILE A 235 7.87 9.51 -9.16
CA ILE A 235 8.94 9.07 -10.06
C ILE A 235 8.39 8.38 -11.32
N SER A 236 7.20 7.79 -11.21
CA SER A 236 6.58 7.01 -12.28
C SER A 236 5.47 7.79 -12.99
N PRO A 237 5.66 8.17 -14.27
CA PRO A 237 4.58 8.75 -15.05
C PRO A 237 3.41 7.77 -15.27
N ASP A 238 3.68 6.46 -15.21
CA ASP A 238 2.68 5.43 -15.38
C ASP A 238 1.74 5.31 -14.17
N ILE A 239 2.25 5.54 -12.94
CA ILE A 239 1.42 5.65 -11.74
C ILE A 239 0.47 6.85 -11.86
N VAL A 240 0.98 8.01 -12.27
CA VAL A 240 0.15 9.20 -12.50
C VAL A 240 -0.93 8.94 -13.56
N ALA A 241 -0.59 8.25 -14.63
CA ALA A 241 -1.54 7.89 -15.69
C ALA A 241 -2.63 6.89 -15.24
N MET A 242 -2.39 6.07 -14.20
CA MET A 242 -3.41 5.19 -13.63
C MET A 242 -4.49 5.95 -12.84
N SER A 243 -4.22 7.19 -12.45
CA SER A 243 -5.14 8.02 -11.67
C SER A 243 -6.49 8.24 -12.37
N ASP A 244 -6.51 8.33 -13.70
CA ASP A 244 -7.76 8.46 -14.49
C ASP A 244 -8.71 7.25 -14.27
N LEU A 245 -8.14 6.07 -14.08
CA LEU A 245 -8.91 4.85 -13.82
C LEU A 245 -9.35 4.71 -12.35
N ILE A 246 -8.52 5.23 -11.43
CA ILE A 246 -8.79 5.17 -9.99
C ILE A 246 -9.82 6.22 -9.58
N HIS A 247 -9.74 7.43 -10.18
CA HIS A 247 -10.56 8.58 -9.85
C HIS A 247 -11.32 9.13 -11.07
N PRO A 248 -12.27 8.38 -11.64
CA PRO A 248 -12.96 8.81 -12.85
C PRO A 248 -13.86 10.04 -12.65
N ALA A 249 -14.33 10.29 -11.43
CA ALA A 249 -15.25 11.38 -11.12
C ALA A 249 -14.56 12.58 -10.44
N GLU A 250 -13.75 12.31 -9.40
CA GLU A 250 -13.09 13.34 -8.59
C GLU A 250 -11.57 13.13 -8.67
N HIS A 251 -10.97 13.63 -9.76
CA HIS A 251 -9.56 13.41 -10.03
C HIS A 251 -8.68 14.44 -9.31
N PRO A 252 -7.90 14.04 -8.26
CA PRO A 252 -7.20 15.02 -7.43
C PRO A 252 -6.14 15.81 -8.19
N LEU A 253 -5.47 15.22 -9.20
CA LEU A 253 -4.45 15.91 -9.98
C LEU A 253 -5.01 16.95 -10.98
N ARG A 254 -6.33 17.07 -11.11
CA ARG A 254 -6.98 18.09 -11.96
C ARG A 254 -7.39 19.34 -11.19
N ASP A 255 -7.23 19.34 -9.86
CA ASP A 255 -7.44 20.54 -9.05
C ASP A 255 -6.38 21.59 -9.39
N ALA A 256 -6.79 22.84 -9.55
CA ALA A 256 -5.90 23.93 -9.95
C ALA A 256 -4.79 24.23 -8.94
N ARG A 257 -4.91 23.76 -7.70
CA ARG A 257 -3.90 23.89 -6.64
C ARG A 257 -2.80 22.84 -6.74
N VAL A 258 -2.95 21.82 -7.58
CA VAL A 258 -2.02 20.68 -7.66
C VAL A 258 -1.00 20.87 -8.78
N ASN A 259 0.28 20.78 -8.43
CA ASN A 259 1.40 20.79 -9.35
C ASN A 259 2.07 19.40 -9.36
N VAL A 260 2.06 18.72 -10.49
CA VAL A 260 2.64 17.38 -10.61
C VAL A 260 4.06 17.46 -11.17
N HIS A 261 5.01 16.88 -10.45
CA HIS A 261 6.41 16.78 -10.83
C HIS A 261 6.78 15.30 -11.05
N ILE A 262 7.06 14.91 -12.29
CA ILE A 262 7.61 13.59 -12.59
C ILE A 262 9.11 13.63 -12.32
N ASP A 263 9.50 13.26 -11.10
CA ASP A 263 10.87 13.42 -10.62
C ASP A 263 11.17 12.45 -9.45
N ASP A 264 12.45 12.26 -9.16
CA ASP A 264 12.91 11.63 -7.93
C ASP A 264 12.69 12.56 -6.74
N GLY A 265 11.96 12.10 -5.70
CA GLY A 265 11.61 12.93 -4.54
C GLY A 265 12.80 13.54 -3.82
N ARG A 266 13.93 12.83 -3.76
CA ARG A 266 15.17 13.34 -3.16
C ARG A 266 15.82 14.42 -4.02
N GLN A 267 15.84 14.23 -5.35
CA GLN A 267 16.38 15.23 -6.27
C GLN A 267 15.50 16.48 -6.29
N PHE A 268 14.20 16.33 -6.21
CA PHE A 268 13.27 17.45 -6.08
C PHE A 268 13.58 18.28 -4.83
N LEU A 269 13.71 17.65 -3.65
CA LEU A 269 14.08 18.34 -2.40
C LEU A 269 15.43 19.06 -2.48
N HIS A 270 16.39 18.53 -3.23
CA HIS A 270 17.67 19.22 -3.45
C HIS A 270 17.53 20.50 -4.29
N ARG A 271 16.65 20.48 -5.28
CA ARG A 271 16.53 21.58 -6.29
C ARG A 271 15.52 22.63 -5.91
N THR A 272 14.41 22.25 -5.23
CA THR A 272 13.38 23.24 -4.87
C THR A 272 13.92 24.28 -3.89
N ALA A 273 13.48 25.53 -4.07
CA ALA A 273 13.71 26.60 -3.11
C ALA A 273 12.51 26.78 -2.16
N GLU A 274 11.39 26.14 -2.48
CA GLU A 274 10.15 26.26 -1.73
C GLU A 274 10.25 25.67 -0.33
N ARG A 275 9.41 26.16 0.56
CA ARG A 275 9.23 25.67 1.91
C ARG A 275 7.77 25.30 2.13
N TYR A 276 7.56 24.22 2.86
CA TYR A 276 6.25 23.61 3.01
C TYR A 276 5.82 23.59 4.48
N ASP A 277 4.54 23.84 4.70
CA ASP A 277 3.91 23.67 6.01
C ASP A 277 3.73 22.19 6.35
N LEU A 278 3.53 21.36 5.32
CA LEU A 278 3.48 19.91 5.42
C LEU A 278 4.35 19.27 4.33
N ILE A 279 5.23 18.37 4.73
CA ILE A 279 5.88 17.40 3.83
C ILE A 279 5.46 16.01 4.26
N THR A 280 4.74 15.29 3.41
CA THR A 280 4.32 13.92 3.68
C THR A 280 4.92 12.95 2.66
N GLY A 281 5.35 11.77 3.10
CA GLY A 281 5.96 10.76 2.24
C GLY A 281 5.52 9.35 2.58
N GLU A 282 5.10 8.61 1.55
CA GLU A 282 4.69 7.21 1.64
C GLU A 282 5.45 6.36 0.62
N PRO A 283 6.80 6.32 0.73
CA PRO A 283 7.59 5.63 -0.26
C PRO A 283 7.51 4.11 -0.14
N PRO A 284 7.87 3.36 -1.20
CA PRO A 284 7.96 1.92 -1.14
C PRO A 284 8.92 1.46 -0.04
N PRO A 285 8.67 0.28 0.57
CA PRO A 285 9.58 -0.27 1.58
C PRO A 285 11.01 -0.37 1.08
N PRO A 286 12.04 -0.12 1.88
CA PRO A 286 13.45 -0.08 1.47
C PRO A 286 14.03 -1.47 1.19
N ARG A 287 13.36 -2.26 0.33
CA ARG A 287 13.74 -3.61 -0.10
C ARG A 287 14.45 -3.62 -1.44
N THR A 288 14.12 -2.66 -2.27
CA THR A 288 14.70 -2.51 -3.62
C THR A 288 15.86 -1.53 -3.60
N PRO A 289 16.86 -1.71 -4.50
CA PRO A 289 17.91 -0.72 -4.68
C PRO A 289 17.30 0.65 -5.02
N GLY A 290 17.81 1.69 -4.36
CA GLY A 290 17.30 3.06 -4.52
C GLY A 290 16.26 3.44 -3.47
N ALA A 291 15.27 2.63 -3.17
CA ALA A 291 14.24 2.95 -2.17
C ALA A 291 14.81 3.22 -0.77
N VAL A 292 15.90 2.56 -0.38
CA VAL A 292 16.56 2.80 0.91
C VAL A 292 17.10 4.23 1.06
N ASN A 293 17.45 4.89 -0.05
CA ASN A 293 18.03 6.24 -0.04
C ASN A 293 17.04 7.34 0.39
N ILE A 294 15.75 7.02 0.41
CA ILE A 294 14.68 7.91 0.91
C ILE A 294 14.26 7.57 2.36
N TYR A 295 15.11 6.80 3.09
CA TYR A 295 14.97 6.49 4.50
C TYR A 295 16.24 6.81 5.31
N THR A 296 17.23 7.47 4.68
CA THR A 296 18.48 7.83 5.34
C THR A 296 18.36 9.13 6.14
N ARG A 297 19.24 9.31 7.11
CA ARG A 297 19.32 10.54 7.89
C ARG A 297 19.53 11.77 7.00
N GLU A 298 20.35 11.66 5.98
CA GLU A 298 20.61 12.74 5.02
C GLU A 298 19.35 13.12 4.22
N TYR A 299 18.52 12.14 3.88
CA TYR A 299 17.23 12.43 3.23
C TYR A 299 16.26 13.13 4.19
N PHE A 300 16.14 12.66 5.43
CA PHE A 300 15.29 13.33 6.42
C PHE A 300 15.79 14.74 6.73
N GLN A 301 17.12 14.99 6.66
CA GLN A 301 17.68 16.34 6.78
C GLN A 301 17.20 17.25 5.63
N LEU A 302 17.11 16.75 4.39
CA LEU A 302 16.56 17.50 3.26
C LEU A 302 15.09 17.86 3.50
N ILE A 303 14.30 16.91 4.01
CA ILE A 303 12.90 17.17 4.39
C ILE A 303 12.85 18.30 5.45
N HIS A 304 13.62 18.17 6.52
CA HIS A 304 13.64 19.19 7.58
C HIS A 304 14.04 20.58 7.06
N ASP A 305 15.03 20.65 6.17
CA ASP A 305 15.51 21.91 5.59
C ASP A 305 14.47 22.58 4.68
N ARG A 306 13.52 21.81 4.12
CA ARG A 306 12.43 22.30 3.27
C ARG A 306 11.12 22.55 4.02
N LEU A 307 11.04 22.26 5.30
CA LEU A 307 9.92 22.70 6.11
C LEU A 307 9.96 24.22 6.32
N ALA A 308 8.78 24.83 6.33
CA ALA A 308 8.57 26.17 6.84
C ALA A 308 8.78 26.21 8.36
N GLU A 309 8.85 27.40 8.95
CA GLU A 309 8.89 27.54 10.40
C GLU A 309 7.56 27.07 11.01
N GLY A 310 7.61 26.16 11.97
CA GLY A 310 6.43 25.47 12.50
C GLY A 310 5.91 24.33 11.62
N GLY A 311 6.50 24.10 10.44
CA GLY A 311 6.09 23.06 9.49
C GLY A 311 6.31 21.66 10.05
N ILE A 312 5.57 20.70 9.50
CA ILE A 312 5.49 19.32 9.98
C ILE A 312 5.88 18.35 8.87
N ALA A 313 6.67 17.34 9.20
CA ALA A 313 6.91 16.18 8.37
C ALA A 313 6.13 14.98 8.89
N THR A 314 5.44 14.25 8.00
CA THR A 314 4.89 12.93 8.29
C THR A 314 5.47 11.91 7.34
N TYR A 315 5.81 10.74 7.85
CA TYR A 315 6.50 9.74 7.06
C TYR A 315 6.05 8.31 7.41
N TRP A 316 5.82 7.51 6.37
CA TRP A 316 5.38 6.13 6.55
C TRP A 316 6.51 5.25 7.09
N LEU A 317 6.21 4.50 8.16
CA LEU A 317 7.11 3.50 8.72
C LEU A 317 6.66 2.11 8.31
N PRO A 318 7.45 1.40 7.47
CA PRO A 318 7.06 0.10 6.93
C PRO A 318 7.21 -1.02 7.97
N VAL A 319 6.20 -1.24 8.79
CA VAL A 319 6.19 -2.32 9.82
C VAL A 319 5.44 -3.57 9.38
N ALA A 320 4.72 -3.53 8.27
CA ALA A 320 3.75 -4.55 7.84
C ALA A 320 4.34 -5.91 7.39
N ARG A 321 5.61 -6.21 7.62
CA ARG A 321 6.17 -7.54 7.29
C ARG A 321 7.24 -7.93 8.30
N PRO A 322 7.46 -9.26 8.50
CA PRO A 322 8.39 -9.76 9.49
C PRO A 322 9.79 -9.25 9.21
N ASP A 323 10.07 -8.14 9.81
CA ASP A 323 11.43 -7.69 10.02
C ASP A 323 11.71 -7.95 11.48
N PRO A 324 12.79 -8.63 11.84
CA PRO A 324 13.16 -8.90 13.23
C PRO A 324 13.50 -7.64 14.04
N GLY A 325 12.90 -6.51 13.72
CA GLY A 325 13.01 -5.25 14.45
C GLY A 325 14.31 -4.47 14.22
N THR A 326 15.24 -5.03 13.44
CA THR A 326 16.57 -4.43 13.30
C THR A 326 16.60 -3.26 12.32
N ASN A 327 15.87 -3.34 11.22
CA ASN A 327 15.97 -2.35 10.14
C ASN A 327 14.94 -1.22 10.30
N VAL A 328 13.75 -1.51 10.82
CA VAL A 328 12.74 -0.51 11.15
C VAL A 328 13.25 0.45 12.22
N ASN A 329 13.96 -0.09 13.24
CA ASN A 329 14.59 0.74 14.27
C ASN A 329 15.67 1.67 13.67
N GLY A 330 16.38 1.24 12.64
CA GLY A 330 17.33 2.10 11.92
C GLY A 330 16.65 3.26 11.19
N ILE A 331 15.42 3.05 10.65
CA ILE A 331 14.62 4.12 10.04
C ILE A 331 14.17 5.12 11.12
N ILE A 332 13.62 4.62 12.23
CA ILE A 332 13.23 5.46 13.38
C ILE A 332 14.43 6.29 13.84
N ARG A 333 15.59 5.64 14.01
CA ARG A 333 16.83 6.32 14.42
C ARG A 333 17.24 7.40 13.43
N SER A 334 17.18 7.11 12.12
CA SER A 334 17.52 8.10 11.08
C SER A 334 16.62 9.33 11.11
N PHE A 335 15.33 9.12 11.37
CA PHE A 335 14.36 10.19 11.50
C PHE A 335 14.58 11.01 12.78
N CYS A 336 14.72 10.35 13.94
CA CYS A 336 14.89 11.01 15.23
C CYS A 336 16.27 11.68 15.41
N ASP A 337 17.28 11.26 14.67
CA ASP A 337 18.58 11.99 14.64
C ASP A 337 18.46 13.38 13.99
N VAL A 338 17.39 13.60 13.19
CA VAL A 338 17.11 14.89 12.52
C VAL A 338 16.03 15.67 13.26
N PHE A 339 14.93 15.00 13.58
CA PHE A 339 13.79 15.61 14.27
C PHE A 339 13.88 15.37 15.77
N ASN A 340 14.38 16.37 16.52
CA ASN A 340 14.54 16.27 17.98
C ASN A 340 13.23 16.03 18.72
N ASP A 341 12.10 16.32 18.09
CA ASP A 341 10.74 16.14 18.58
C ASP A 341 10.01 15.00 17.83
N CYS A 342 10.76 14.04 17.30
CA CYS A 342 10.16 12.89 16.59
C CYS A 342 9.12 12.19 17.46
N SER A 343 8.07 11.69 16.82
CA SER A 343 7.00 10.94 17.47
C SER A 343 6.44 9.86 16.54
N LEU A 344 5.84 8.84 17.14
CA LEU A 344 5.27 7.70 16.45
C LEU A 344 3.77 7.59 16.74
N TRP A 345 2.99 7.33 15.69
CA TRP A 345 1.53 7.33 15.70
C TRP A 345 0.96 6.12 14.99
N ASN A 346 -0.14 5.60 15.50
CA ASN A 346 -0.87 4.46 14.97
C ASN A 346 -1.98 4.93 14.01
N ALA A 347 -1.68 5.07 12.74
CA ALA A 347 -2.71 5.35 11.74
C ALA A 347 -3.57 4.09 11.50
N THR A 348 -2.90 2.94 11.28
CA THR A 348 -3.46 1.58 11.30
C THR A 348 -2.44 0.62 11.93
N PRO A 349 -2.81 -0.58 12.35
CA PRO A 349 -1.84 -1.53 12.91
C PRO A 349 -0.74 -1.94 11.92
N PHE A 350 -0.93 -1.68 10.64
CA PHE A 350 0.04 -2.01 9.57
C PHE A 350 0.82 -0.80 9.09
N ASP A 351 0.32 0.41 9.34
CA ASP A 351 0.84 1.65 8.80
C ASP A 351 1.04 2.64 9.93
N LEU A 352 2.26 2.66 10.47
CA LEU A 352 2.65 3.61 11.49
C LEU A 352 3.20 4.88 10.84
N MET A 353 2.99 6.00 11.50
CA MET A 353 3.43 7.32 11.05
C MET A 353 4.51 7.87 11.98
N LEU A 354 5.66 8.18 11.42
CA LEU A 354 6.62 9.07 12.06
C LEU A 354 6.20 10.52 11.81
N ALA A 355 6.23 11.33 12.84
CA ALA A 355 6.00 12.77 12.74
C ALA A 355 7.15 13.53 13.42
N GLY A 356 7.57 14.63 12.80
CA GLY A 356 8.58 15.54 13.34
C GLY A 356 8.30 16.95 12.86
N THR A 357 8.78 17.97 13.59
CA THR A 357 8.48 19.36 13.28
C THR A 357 9.72 20.21 13.16
N ARG A 358 9.58 21.34 12.48
CA ARG A 358 10.56 22.40 12.49
C ARG A 358 10.11 23.53 13.43
N ASN A 359 10.58 23.47 14.68
CA ASN A 359 10.31 24.49 15.70
C ASN A 359 8.81 24.74 15.98
N ALA A 360 7.95 23.71 15.83
CA ALA A 360 6.55 23.86 16.21
C ALA A 360 6.43 24.18 17.70
N SER A 361 5.68 25.20 18.03
CA SER A 361 5.60 25.73 19.38
C SER A 361 4.18 25.75 19.93
N GLY A 362 4.05 25.18 21.12
CA GLY A 362 2.91 25.31 22.02
C GLY A 362 1.58 24.75 21.53
N PRO A 363 0.68 24.43 22.44
CA PRO A 363 -0.60 23.82 22.13
C PRO A 363 -1.53 24.81 21.41
N GLY A 364 -2.29 24.31 20.44
CA GLY A 364 -3.49 24.97 19.96
C GLY A 364 -4.56 25.00 21.06
N SER A 365 -5.62 25.80 20.90
CA SER A 365 -6.78 25.71 21.77
C SER A 365 -7.60 24.46 21.46
N VAL A 366 -8.37 23.96 22.43
CA VAL A 366 -9.33 22.86 22.21
C VAL A 366 -10.31 23.21 21.09
N ALA A 367 -10.72 24.47 20.99
CA ALA A 367 -11.65 24.94 19.99
C ALA A 367 -11.05 24.89 18.56
N ALA A 368 -9.79 25.29 18.40
CA ALA A 368 -9.07 25.20 17.14
C ALA A 368 -8.84 23.74 16.75
N PHE A 369 -8.40 22.89 17.68
CA PHE A 369 -8.21 21.47 17.47
C PHE A 369 -9.48 20.76 16.98
N ALA A 370 -10.66 21.11 17.57
CA ALA A 370 -11.95 20.50 17.23
C ALA A 370 -12.64 21.16 16.02
N GLN A 371 -12.06 22.19 15.42
CA GLN A 371 -12.65 22.91 14.30
C GLN A 371 -12.97 21.99 13.10
N PRO A 372 -12.10 21.05 12.68
CA PRO A 372 -12.37 20.19 11.55
C PRO A 372 -13.70 19.41 11.64
N TRP A 373 -14.07 18.97 12.84
CA TRP A 373 -15.36 18.28 13.07
C TRP A 373 -16.58 19.20 13.00
N ARG A 374 -16.40 20.51 12.97
CA ARG A 374 -17.47 21.50 12.79
C ARG A 374 -17.72 21.83 11.32
N LEU A 375 -16.78 21.47 10.42
CA LEU A 375 -16.91 21.63 8.98
C LEU A 375 -17.57 20.40 8.38
N PRO A 376 -18.79 20.46 7.84
CA PRO A 376 -19.56 19.25 7.46
C PRO A 376 -18.82 18.34 6.47
N ALA A 377 -18.18 18.91 5.46
CA ALA A 377 -17.44 18.13 4.46
C ALA A 377 -16.24 17.40 5.08
N LEU A 378 -15.42 18.10 5.85
CA LEU A 378 -14.24 17.51 6.48
C LEU A 378 -14.61 16.52 7.59
N ARG A 379 -15.68 16.80 8.34
CA ARG A 379 -16.24 15.86 9.30
C ARG A 379 -16.64 14.54 8.64
N ALA A 380 -17.31 14.59 7.50
CA ALA A 380 -17.70 13.37 6.78
C ALA A 380 -16.46 12.55 6.36
N ARG A 381 -15.39 13.21 5.89
CA ARG A 381 -14.12 12.56 5.55
C ARG A 381 -13.41 11.95 6.76
N LEU A 382 -13.44 12.61 7.91
CA LEU A 382 -12.91 12.09 9.18
C LEU A 382 -13.71 10.88 9.68
N GLU A 383 -15.04 10.98 9.68
CA GLU A 383 -15.94 9.91 10.10
C GLU A 383 -15.79 8.66 9.18
N GLU A 384 -15.61 8.85 7.88
CA GLU A 384 -15.38 7.76 6.92
C GLU A 384 -14.17 6.89 7.29
N VAL A 385 -13.16 7.48 7.89
CA VAL A 385 -11.95 6.78 8.34
C VAL A 385 -11.92 6.49 9.84
N GLY A 386 -13.07 6.55 10.51
CA GLY A 386 -13.24 6.21 11.92
C GLY A 386 -12.68 7.23 12.91
N LEU A 387 -12.52 8.48 12.49
CA LEU A 387 -12.12 9.60 13.33
C LEU A 387 -13.33 10.49 13.64
N GLU A 388 -14.24 9.98 14.47
CA GLU A 388 -15.51 10.64 14.79
C GLU A 388 -15.36 11.79 15.80
N LEU A 389 -14.34 11.73 16.63
CA LEU A 389 -14.14 12.63 17.76
C LEU A 389 -12.68 13.09 17.87
N PRO A 390 -12.42 14.36 18.23
CA PRO A 390 -11.07 14.89 18.43
C PRO A 390 -10.21 14.08 19.40
N GLN A 391 -10.82 13.51 20.43
CA GLN A 391 -10.15 12.74 21.48
C GLN A 391 -9.52 11.43 20.95
N GLN A 392 -10.03 10.89 19.84
CA GLN A 392 -9.47 9.68 19.24
C GLN A 392 -8.05 9.91 18.71
N ILE A 393 -7.70 11.13 18.32
CA ILE A 393 -6.38 11.43 17.77
C ILE A 393 -5.27 11.19 18.83
N GLY A 394 -5.48 11.65 20.07
CA GLY A 394 -4.50 11.41 21.15
C GLY A 394 -4.30 9.91 21.46
N ALA A 395 -5.35 9.10 21.29
CA ALA A 395 -5.28 7.65 21.52
C ALA A 395 -4.50 6.87 20.45
N THR A 396 -4.11 7.52 19.35
CA THR A 396 -3.23 6.93 18.34
C THR A 396 -1.74 7.14 18.66
N PHE A 397 -1.40 7.89 19.71
CA PHE A 397 -0.04 8.11 20.15
C PHE A 397 0.63 6.80 20.58
N LEU A 398 1.87 6.57 20.10
CA LEU A 398 2.67 5.39 20.45
C LEU A 398 3.95 5.77 21.21
N GLY A 399 4.53 6.93 20.97
CA GLY A 399 5.72 7.35 21.67
C GLY A 399 6.29 8.65 21.13
N ASP A 400 7.02 9.36 21.96
CA ASP A 400 7.79 10.56 21.61
C ASP A 400 9.28 10.26 21.43
N ALA A 401 10.08 11.29 21.22
CA ALA A 401 11.51 11.20 21.00
C ALA A 401 12.26 10.50 22.14
N ALA A 402 11.82 10.68 23.39
CA ALA A 402 12.45 10.04 24.54
C ALA A 402 12.32 8.51 24.46
N TYR A 403 11.10 8.04 24.23
CA TYR A 403 10.82 6.61 24.04
C TYR A 403 11.48 6.04 22.78
N LEU A 404 11.41 6.75 21.65
CA LEU A 404 11.95 6.27 20.38
C LEU A 404 13.48 6.20 20.41
N ASN A 405 14.16 7.13 21.06
CA ASN A 405 15.60 7.09 21.24
C ASN A 405 16.04 5.93 22.16
N GLU A 406 15.28 5.62 23.19
CA GLU A 406 15.51 4.44 24.04
C GLU A 406 15.31 3.15 23.25
N LEU A 407 14.18 3.03 22.52
CA LEU A 407 13.84 1.88 21.69
C LEU A 407 14.91 1.58 20.63
N THR A 408 15.59 2.60 20.13
CA THR A 408 16.56 2.49 19.04
C THR A 408 18.02 2.69 19.47
N ALA A 409 18.30 2.74 20.78
CA ALA A 409 19.62 3.06 21.34
C ALA A 409 20.75 2.13 20.85
N ASP A 410 20.45 0.88 20.58
CA ASP A 410 21.39 -0.15 20.13
C ASP A 410 21.53 -0.22 18.60
N ARG A 411 20.91 0.68 17.83
CA ARG A 411 20.83 0.64 16.37
C ARG A 411 21.46 1.88 15.73
N PRO A 412 22.29 1.68 14.69
CA PRO A 412 22.79 2.80 13.90
C PRO A 412 21.68 3.36 13.01
N ALA A 413 21.74 4.66 12.74
CA ALA A 413 20.93 5.29 11.71
C ALA A 413 21.30 4.75 10.32
N LEU A 414 20.32 4.71 9.42
CA LEU A 414 20.60 4.52 7.99
C LEU A 414 21.23 5.80 7.46
N VAL A 415 22.37 5.67 6.80
CA VAL A 415 23.10 6.78 6.19
C VAL A 415 23.43 6.46 4.73
N ASP A 416 23.62 7.48 3.91
CA ASP A 416 23.82 7.31 2.46
C ASP A 416 24.97 6.36 2.11
N ASN A 417 26.05 6.40 2.87
CA ASN A 417 27.21 5.54 2.64
C ASN A 417 27.03 4.10 3.15
N HIS A 418 26.02 3.87 4.00
CA HIS A 418 25.71 2.56 4.58
C HIS A 418 24.20 2.35 4.62
N PRO A 419 23.54 2.31 3.45
CA PRO A 419 22.13 2.05 3.36
C PRO A 419 21.88 0.55 3.57
N PHE A 420 21.57 0.14 4.79
CA PHE A 420 21.17 -1.24 5.03
C PHE A 420 19.84 -1.51 4.35
N ARG A 421 19.81 -2.45 3.43
CA ARG A 421 18.55 -2.95 2.88
C ARG A 421 17.78 -3.67 3.97
N LEU A 422 16.46 -3.55 3.96
CA LEU A 422 15.59 -4.47 4.68
C LEU A 422 15.70 -5.84 4.00
N LEU A 423 16.74 -6.58 4.32
CA LEU A 423 16.87 -7.96 3.87
C LEU A 423 15.92 -8.81 4.72
N PRO A 424 15.12 -9.67 4.09
CA PRO A 424 14.36 -10.63 4.87
C PRO A 424 15.33 -11.46 5.71
N ASP A 425 15.08 -11.58 7.00
CA ASP A 425 15.78 -12.54 7.83
C ASP A 425 15.52 -13.93 7.24
N PRO A 426 16.55 -14.69 6.85
CA PRO A 426 16.37 -16.05 6.36
C PRO A 426 15.70 -16.98 7.38
N ARG A 427 15.61 -16.56 8.64
CA ARG A 427 14.90 -17.25 9.72
C ARG A 427 13.48 -16.73 9.93
N ALA A 428 13.08 -15.64 9.25
CA ALA A 428 11.72 -15.15 9.33
C ALA A 428 10.78 -16.12 8.62
N PRO A 429 9.60 -16.37 9.18
CA PRO A 429 8.60 -17.20 8.53
C PRO A 429 8.17 -16.59 7.19
N SER A 430 7.89 -17.47 6.23
CA SER A 430 7.35 -17.06 4.94
C SER A 430 5.91 -16.56 5.11
N LEU A 431 5.49 -15.63 4.23
CA LEU A 431 4.08 -15.22 4.12
C LEU A 431 3.14 -16.39 3.84
N SER A 432 3.66 -17.47 3.26
CA SER A 432 2.95 -18.70 2.97
C SER A 432 2.89 -19.69 4.13
N ASP A 433 3.59 -19.41 5.25
CA ASP A 433 3.59 -20.33 6.38
C ASP A 433 2.24 -20.24 7.13
N PRO A 434 1.59 -21.39 7.42
CA PRO A 434 0.39 -21.42 8.23
C PRO A 434 0.67 -20.79 9.61
N GLY A 435 -0.15 -19.83 10.02
CA GLY A 435 0.03 -19.12 11.30
C GLY A 435 1.01 -17.95 11.25
N TYR A 436 1.37 -17.47 10.07
CA TYR A 436 2.24 -16.30 9.92
C TYR A 436 1.85 -15.11 10.80
N GLY A 437 0.56 -14.77 10.87
CA GLY A 437 0.03 -13.69 11.71
C GLY A 437 0.07 -13.96 13.21
N SER A 438 0.28 -15.20 13.63
CA SER A 438 0.40 -15.60 15.04
C SER A 438 1.84 -15.87 15.49
N ASN A 439 2.84 -15.57 14.63
CA ASN A 439 4.24 -15.81 14.96
C ASN A 439 4.74 -14.81 16.02
N PRO A 440 5.24 -15.27 17.18
CA PRO A 440 5.67 -14.38 18.27
C PRO A 440 6.78 -13.40 17.91
N ARG A 441 7.59 -13.69 16.87
CA ARG A 441 8.66 -12.78 16.42
C ARG A 441 8.16 -11.65 15.52
N VAL A 442 7.04 -11.88 14.82
CA VAL A 442 6.35 -10.84 14.04
C VAL A 442 5.64 -9.89 14.97
N THR A 443 5.09 -10.42 16.06
CA THR A 443 4.32 -9.66 17.05
C THR A 443 5.20 -8.87 18.02
N ALA A 444 6.45 -9.27 18.26
CA ALA A 444 7.28 -8.68 19.31
C ALA A 444 7.52 -7.17 19.17
N LEU A 445 7.76 -6.65 17.94
CA LEU A 445 7.86 -5.21 17.75
C LEU A 445 6.49 -4.55 17.92
N TYR A 446 5.45 -5.18 17.38
CA TYR A 446 4.08 -4.70 17.51
C TYR A 446 3.61 -4.70 18.95
N ASP A 447 3.84 -5.79 19.70
CA ASP A 447 3.44 -5.89 21.10
C ASP A 447 4.15 -4.83 21.95
N ALA A 448 5.45 -4.58 21.68
CA ALA A 448 6.20 -3.54 22.35
C ALA A 448 5.72 -2.13 22.01
N VAL A 449 5.36 -1.86 20.75
CA VAL A 449 5.03 -0.52 20.26
C VAL A 449 3.53 -0.24 20.38
N LEU A 450 2.67 -1.24 20.12
CA LEU A 450 1.21 -1.08 20.15
C LEU A 450 0.58 -1.41 21.50
N ASP A 451 1.35 -1.65 22.56
CA ASP A 451 0.81 -1.84 23.91
C ASP A 451 0.03 -0.60 24.36
N PRO A 452 -1.31 -0.67 24.53
CA PRO A 452 -2.13 0.46 24.88
C PRO A 452 -1.83 1.04 26.25
N ALA A 453 -1.44 0.19 27.21
CA ALA A 453 -1.13 0.65 28.58
C ALA A 453 0.15 1.49 28.56
N ARG A 454 1.20 1.00 27.93
CA ARG A 454 2.45 1.74 27.77
C ARG A 454 2.24 3.05 26.99
N ALA A 455 1.50 2.99 25.87
CA ALA A 455 1.24 4.17 25.05
C ALA A 455 0.43 5.23 25.81
N ARG A 456 -0.55 4.81 26.62
CA ARG A 456 -1.33 5.67 27.52
C ARG A 456 -0.46 6.35 28.58
N ASP A 457 0.40 5.57 29.24
CA ASP A 457 1.33 6.11 30.24
C ASP A 457 2.35 7.06 29.58
N GLY A 458 2.83 6.69 28.40
CA GLY A 458 3.68 7.53 27.57
C GLY A 458 3.02 8.86 27.19
N LEU A 459 1.74 8.86 26.80
CA LEU A 459 0.99 10.09 26.49
C LEU A 459 0.96 11.03 27.70
N LEU A 460 0.65 10.50 28.88
CA LEU A 460 0.59 11.29 30.11
C LEU A 460 1.96 11.83 30.54
N GLY A 461 3.02 11.05 30.35
CA GLY A 461 4.39 11.41 30.69
C GLY A 461 5.09 12.33 29.69
N SER A 462 4.58 12.47 28.49
CA SER A 462 5.27 13.13 27.39
C SER A 462 5.31 14.65 27.52
N ASP A 463 6.51 15.20 27.63
CA ASP A 463 6.75 16.65 27.54
C ASP A 463 6.43 17.20 26.15
N TYR A 464 6.65 16.39 25.11
CA TYR A 464 6.29 16.71 23.73
C TYR A 464 4.78 16.94 23.60
N MET A 465 3.96 16.01 24.12
CA MET A 465 2.50 16.13 24.06
C MET A 465 2.01 17.35 24.87
N ARG A 466 2.58 17.61 26.04
CA ARG A 466 2.24 18.80 26.85
C ARG A 466 2.53 20.13 26.14
N ARG A 467 3.51 20.15 25.23
CA ARG A 467 3.83 21.35 24.43
C ARG A 467 2.92 21.53 23.22
N LEU A 468 2.60 20.43 22.53
CA LEU A 468 1.89 20.48 21.24
C LEU A 468 0.39 20.26 21.35
N TRP A 469 -0.11 19.72 22.46
CA TRP A 469 -1.50 19.29 22.61
C TRP A 469 -2.22 20.04 23.73
N PRO A 470 -3.49 20.44 23.56
CA PRO A 470 -4.28 20.99 24.66
C PRO A 470 -4.41 19.99 25.80
N ALA A 471 -4.08 20.40 27.04
CA ALA A 471 -4.05 19.50 28.21
C ALA A 471 -5.38 18.74 28.42
N GLN A 472 -6.52 19.43 28.21
CA GLN A 472 -7.85 18.80 28.33
C GLN A 472 -8.07 17.67 27.32
N LEU A 473 -7.44 17.75 26.12
CA LEU A 473 -7.55 16.70 25.12
C LEU A 473 -6.64 15.51 25.45
N ILE A 474 -5.51 15.72 26.10
CA ILE A 474 -4.65 14.62 26.57
C ILE A 474 -5.45 13.73 27.51
N GLU A 475 -6.06 14.30 28.55
CA GLU A 475 -6.89 13.54 29.51
C GLU A 475 -8.12 12.92 28.84
N ALA A 476 -8.81 13.68 27.98
CA ALA A 476 -10.00 13.21 27.27
C ALA A 476 -9.71 12.09 26.26
N SER A 477 -8.45 11.90 25.86
CA SER A 477 -8.05 10.82 24.94
C SER A 477 -7.86 9.48 25.65
N LEU A 478 -7.67 9.45 26.96
CA LEU A 478 -7.33 8.22 27.70
C LEU A 478 -8.35 7.08 27.53
N PRO A 479 -9.67 7.31 27.57
CA PRO A 479 -10.65 6.25 27.35
C PRO A 479 -10.60 5.64 25.92
N TYR A 480 -10.07 6.41 24.95
CA TYR A 480 -10.06 6.00 23.55
C TYR A 480 -8.90 5.08 23.17
N PHE A 481 -7.95 4.81 24.06
CA PHE A 481 -6.93 3.78 23.85
C PHE A 481 -7.53 2.38 23.72
N ASP A 482 -8.58 2.07 24.47
CA ASP A 482 -9.30 0.81 24.31
C ASP A 482 -10.02 0.72 22.96
N HIS A 483 -10.59 1.83 22.46
CA HIS A 483 -11.18 1.89 21.13
C HIS A 483 -10.12 1.65 20.04
N GLN A 484 -8.94 2.26 20.18
CA GLN A 484 -7.83 2.04 19.25
C GLN A 484 -7.34 0.59 19.28
N ARG A 485 -7.29 -0.04 20.46
CA ARG A 485 -6.96 -1.47 20.61
C ARG A 485 -7.99 -2.35 19.89
N VAL A 486 -9.27 -2.05 20.04
CA VAL A 486 -10.34 -2.77 19.34
C VAL A 486 -10.21 -2.57 17.82
N LEU A 487 -9.98 -1.34 17.35
CA LEU A 487 -9.77 -1.04 15.94
C LEU A 487 -8.58 -1.84 15.36
N ASN A 488 -7.47 -1.90 16.08
CA ASN A 488 -6.31 -2.68 15.66
C ASN A 488 -6.66 -4.16 15.50
N ARG A 489 -7.42 -4.75 16.44
CA ARG A 489 -7.87 -6.15 16.35
C ARG A 489 -8.79 -6.38 15.16
N VAL A 490 -9.73 -5.47 14.93
CA VAL A 490 -10.68 -5.54 13.80
C VAL A 490 -9.94 -5.53 12.48
N MET A 491 -9.03 -4.60 12.29
CA MET A 491 -8.23 -4.51 11.06
C MET A 491 -7.34 -5.75 10.88
N TRP A 492 -6.75 -6.24 11.94
CA TRP A 492 -5.92 -7.45 11.91
C TRP A 492 -6.73 -8.70 11.60
N GLY A 493 -7.94 -8.80 12.14
CA GLY A 493 -8.84 -9.95 11.99
C GLY A 493 -9.67 -9.96 10.70
N GLY A 494 -9.54 -8.95 9.83
CA GLY A 494 -10.26 -8.89 8.55
C GLY A 494 -11.76 -8.67 8.67
N GLY A 495 -12.23 -8.01 9.73
CA GLY A 495 -13.62 -7.57 9.86
C GLY A 495 -14.64 -8.70 9.96
N ARG A 496 -14.42 -9.69 10.80
CA ARG A 496 -15.32 -10.84 11.01
C ARG A 496 -16.26 -10.60 12.19
N PRO A 497 -17.52 -10.16 11.96
CA PRO A 497 -18.40 -9.71 13.03
C PRO A 497 -18.75 -10.82 14.04
N LEU A 498 -18.90 -12.05 13.58
CA LEU A 498 -19.26 -13.16 14.48
C LEU A 498 -18.10 -13.60 15.38
N ALA A 499 -16.87 -13.51 14.88
CA ALA A 499 -15.67 -13.79 15.67
C ALA A 499 -15.32 -12.68 16.67
N GLN A 500 -15.83 -11.47 16.44
CA GLN A 500 -15.54 -10.26 17.22
C GLN A 500 -16.77 -9.72 17.95
N ILE A 501 -17.73 -10.59 18.23
CA ILE A 501 -19.04 -10.19 18.80
C ILE A 501 -18.91 -9.49 20.15
N GLU A 502 -17.94 -9.86 20.97
CA GLU A 502 -17.71 -9.24 22.28
C GLU A 502 -17.24 -7.79 22.11
N ASP A 503 -16.31 -7.54 21.18
CA ASP A 503 -15.84 -6.21 20.85
C ASP A 503 -16.96 -5.35 20.25
N LEU A 504 -17.75 -5.92 19.35
CA LEU A 504 -18.93 -5.25 18.76
C LEU A 504 -19.95 -4.89 19.84
N HIS A 505 -20.25 -5.82 20.73
CA HIS A 505 -21.21 -5.58 21.82
C HIS A 505 -20.73 -4.45 22.74
N TRP A 506 -19.48 -4.49 23.16
CA TRP A 506 -18.86 -3.43 23.96
C TRP A 506 -18.94 -2.06 23.25
N LEU A 507 -18.60 -1.99 21.98
CA LEU A 507 -18.69 -0.75 21.19
C LEU A 507 -20.12 -0.23 21.08
N LEU A 508 -21.13 -1.11 20.94
CA LEU A 508 -22.53 -0.72 20.81
C LEU A 508 -23.14 -0.29 22.15
N THR A 509 -22.71 -0.87 23.26
CA THR A 509 -23.34 -0.63 24.58
C THR A 509 -22.59 0.37 25.45
N GLU A 510 -21.25 0.39 25.36
CA GLU A 510 -20.39 1.14 26.30
C GLU A 510 -19.75 2.39 25.68
N THR A 511 -19.87 2.62 24.36
CA THR A 511 -19.21 3.74 23.70
C THR A 511 -20.14 4.56 22.83
N PRO A 512 -19.85 5.86 22.57
CA PRO A 512 -20.66 6.69 21.67
C PRO A 512 -20.36 6.46 20.19
N LEU A 513 -19.29 5.71 19.84
CA LEU A 513 -18.80 5.57 18.46
C LEU A 513 -19.81 4.83 17.57
N ARG A 514 -19.87 5.24 16.31
CA ARG A 514 -20.78 4.69 15.28
C ARG A 514 -20.06 4.07 14.10
N THR A 515 -18.91 4.63 13.74
CA THR A 515 -18.13 4.15 12.58
C THR A 515 -17.37 2.89 12.94
N LEU A 516 -16.77 2.82 14.11
CA LEU A 516 -15.99 1.66 14.54
C LEU A 516 -16.83 0.37 14.63
N PRO A 517 -18.08 0.39 15.18
CA PRO A 517 -18.97 -0.75 15.06
C PRO A 517 -19.26 -1.18 13.62
N LEU A 518 -19.38 -0.22 12.69
CA LEU A 518 -19.58 -0.54 11.27
C LEU A 518 -18.39 -1.28 10.66
N TRP A 519 -17.17 -0.98 11.06
CA TRP A 519 -15.98 -1.67 10.56
C TRP A 519 -15.92 -3.13 11.01
N ILE A 520 -16.48 -3.45 12.17
CA ILE A 520 -16.63 -4.84 12.63
C ILE A 520 -17.77 -5.55 11.87
N LEU A 521 -18.87 -4.85 11.60
CA LEU A 521 -20.07 -5.44 11.04
C LEU A 521 -20.00 -5.83 9.56
N GLY A 522 -18.98 -5.41 8.85
CA GLY A 522 -18.80 -5.79 7.46
C GLY A 522 -17.45 -5.38 6.91
N SER A 523 -17.01 -6.00 5.82
CA SER A 523 -15.86 -5.47 5.11
C SER A 523 -16.22 -4.07 4.60
N ASP A 524 -15.29 -3.15 4.78
CA ASP A 524 -15.49 -1.74 4.42
C ASP A 524 -15.75 -1.57 2.93
N GLU A 525 -15.11 -2.40 2.14
CA GLU A 525 -15.23 -2.45 0.69
C GLU A 525 -16.67 -2.78 0.29
N VAL A 526 -17.21 -3.88 0.84
CA VAL A 526 -18.60 -4.32 0.57
C VAL A 526 -19.57 -3.23 1.00
N ARG A 527 -19.39 -2.67 2.18
CA ARG A 527 -20.26 -1.63 2.72
C ARG A 527 -20.24 -0.35 1.88
N ALA A 528 -19.07 0.13 1.49
CA ALA A 528 -18.90 1.31 0.65
C ALA A 528 -19.47 1.08 -0.76
N GLY A 529 -19.29 -0.11 -1.31
CA GLY A 529 -19.89 -0.52 -2.58
C GLY A 529 -21.41 -0.50 -2.53
N ILE A 530 -22.01 -1.15 -1.53
CA ILE A 530 -23.46 -1.22 -1.36
C ILE A 530 -24.08 0.14 -1.07
N ALA A 531 -23.43 0.98 -0.28
CA ALA A 531 -23.95 2.31 0.05
C ALA A 531 -24.10 3.22 -1.19
N ARG A 532 -23.41 2.92 -2.27
CA ARG A 532 -23.47 3.65 -3.54
C ARG A 532 -24.51 3.09 -4.52
N GLN A 533 -25.13 1.95 -4.23
CA GLN A 533 -26.05 1.30 -5.15
C GLN A 533 -27.50 1.70 -4.96
N ALA A 534 -28.23 1.73 -6.08
CA ALA A 534 -29.68 1.61 -6.07
C ALA A 534 -30.10 0.20 -5.62
N ASP A 535 -31.32 0.05 -5.10
CA ASP A 535 -31.88 -1.25 -4.69
C ASP A 535 -31.90 -2.22 -5.87
N ASP A 536 -31.08 -3.26 -5.80
CA ASP A 536 -30.91 -4.27 -6.84
C ASP A 536 -31.82 -5.50 -6.66
N GLY A 537 -32.66 -5.48 -5.63
CA GLY A 537 -33.57 -6.59 -5.28
C GLY A 537 -32.90 -7.78 -4.59
N THR A 538 -31.57 -7.84 -4.45
CA THR A 538 -30.85 -8.98 -3.84
C THR A 538 -30.92 -9.01 -2.31
N GLY A 539 -31.39 -7.99 -1.69
CA GLY A 539 -31.39 -7.82 -0.24
C GLY A 539 -30.09 -7.25 0.34
N ALA A 540 -29.09 -7.01 -0.48
CA ALA A 540 -27.80 -6.49 -0.04
C ALA A 540 -27.90 -5.05 0.49
N VAL A 541 -28.69 -4.22 -0.15
CA VAL A 541 -28.97 -2.85 0.32
C VAL A 541 -29.65 -2.87 1.70
N GLU A 542 -30.60 -3.79 1.89
CA GLU A 542 -31.28 -3.97 3.17
C GLU A 542 -30.32 -4.47 4.26
N TYR A 543 -29.38 -5.35 3.89
CA TYR A 543 -28.35 -5.81 4.81
C TYR A 543 -27.49 -4.63 5.32
N VAL A 544 -27.00 -3.76 4.43
CA VAL A 544 -26.22 -2.57 4.83
C VAL A 544 -27.06 -1.58 5.63
N ARG A 545 -28.34 -1.42 5.31
CA ARG A 545 -29.26 -0.64 6.15
C ARG A 545 -29.34 -1.21 7.56
N GLY A 546 -29.42 -2.54 7.68
CA GLY A 546 -29.38 -3.24 8.96
C GLY A 546 -28.11 -2.99 9.75
N LEU A 547 -26.94 -3.09 9.11
CA LEU A 547 -25.63 -2.79 9.72
C LEU A 547 -25.58 -1.34 10.21
N THR A 548 -26.02 -0.41 9.37
CA THR A 548 -26.06 1.02 9.69
C THR A 548 -27.01 1.32 10.85
N ALA A 549 -28.19 0.74 10.85
CA ALA A 549 -29.16 0.88 11.95
C ALA A 549 -28.59 0.32 13.26
N LEU A 550 -27.92 -0.85 13.20
CA LEU A 550 -27.29 -1.47 14.36
C LEU A 550 -26.19 -0.57 14.96
N SER A 551 -25.33 0.01 14.13
CA SER A 551 -24.30 0.94 14.58
C SER A 551 -24.85 2.24 15.18
N ARG A 552 -26.03 2.66 14.71
CA ARG A 552 -26.77 3.83 15.23
C ARG A 552 -27.62 3.51 16.46
N ARG A 553 -27.60 2.27 16.92
CA ARG A 553 -28.41 1.76 18.05
C ARG A 553 -29.91 1.76 17.79
N ASP A 554 -30.31 1.83 16.52
CA ASP A 554 -31.69 1.55 16.11
C ASP A 554 -31.85 0.03 15.94
N TYR A 555 -31.94 -0.67 17.07
CA TYR A 555 -31.99 -2.13 17.10
C TYR A 555 -33.27 -2.71 16.47
N PRO A 556 -34.46 -2.13 16.69
CA PRO A 556 -35.65 -2.58 15.99
C PRO A 556 -35.57 -2.37 14.48
N GLY A 557 -35.06 -1.21 14.03
CA GLY A 557 -34.79 -0.93 12.60
C GLY A 557 -33.79 -1.89 11.99
N ALA A 558 -32.73 -2.23 12.72
CA ALA A 558 -31.75 -3.23 12.28
C ALA A 558 -32.39 -4.61 12.09
N ALA A 559 -33.17 -5.09 13.07
CA ALA A 559 -33.84 -6.37 12.98
C ALA A 559 -34.81 -6.42 11.78
N ALA A 560 -35.58 -5.34 11.53
CA ALA A 560 -36.50 -5.22 10.40
C ALA A 560 -35.75 -5.23 9.04
N ALA A 561 -34.64 -4.51 8.94
CA ALA A 561 -33.82 -4.47 7.73
C ALA A 561 -33.18 -5.83 7.42
N PHE A 562 -32.62 -6.52 8.42
CA PHE A 562 -32.09 -7.88 8.25
C PHE A 562 -33.19 -8.88 7.86
N ALA A 563 -34.41 -8.75 8.43
CA ALA A 563 -35.53 -9.56 8.02
C ALA A 563 -35.94 -9.30 6.56
N SER A 564 -35.85 -8.06 6.09
CA SER A 564 -36.09 -7.72 4.68
C SER A 564 -35.01 -8.31 3.77
N ALA A 565 -33.75 -8.25 4.16
CA ALA A 565 -32.63 -8.87 3.43
C ALA A 565 -32.84 -10.38 3.26
N GLU A 566 -33.23 -11.09 4.32
CA GLU A 566 -33.56 -12.52 4.26
C GLU A 566 -34.74 -12.82 3.32
N ARG A 567 -35.83 -12.05 3.36
CA ARG A 567 -36.97 -12.23 2.46
C ARG A 567 -36.62 -12.02 0.98
N ARG A 568 -35.68 -11.17 0.68
CA ARG A 568 -35.18 -10.92 -0.68
C ARG A 568 -34.14 -11.95 -1.14
N GLY A 569 -33.86 -12.96 -0.33
CA GLY A 569 -33.01 -14.10 -0.69
C GLY A 569 -31.55 -13.98 -0.30
N LEU A 570 -31.12 -12.93 0.44
CA LEU A 570 -29.79 -12.87 1.00
C LEU A 570 -29.66 -13.84 2.19
N LEU A 571 -29.20 -15.06 1.91
CA LEU A 571 -29.06 -16.14 2.89
C LEU A 571 -27.63 -16.27 3.44
N GLY A 572 -26.93 -15.16 3.59
CA GLY A 572 -25.57 -15.17 4.17
C GLY A 572 -25.54 -15.66 5.62
N GLY A 573 -24.54 -16.44 6.00
CA GLY A 573 -24.37 -16.97 7.35
C GLY A 573 -24.41 -15.91 8.46
N ALA A 574 -24.04 -14.66 8.13
CA ALA A 574 -24.05 -13.55 9.09
C ALA A 574 -25.42 -12.84 9.24
N VAL A 575 -26.35 -12.95 8.29
CA VAL A 575 -27.60 -12.17 8.31
C VAL A 575 -28.48 -12.56 9.48
N ARG A 576 -28.78 -13.85 9.62
CA ARG A 576 -29.64 -14.33 10.69
C ARG A 576 -29.05 -14.19 12.08
N PRO A 577 -27.76 -14.53 12.33
CA PRO A 577 -27.12 -14.24 13.62
C PRO A 577 -27.24 -12.77 14.02
N LEU A 578 -26.93 -11.84 13.13
CA LEU A 578 -27.04 -10.40 13.39
C LEU A 578 -28.49 -9.96 13.59
N ARG A 579 -29.47 -10.56 12.90
CA ARG A 579 -30.88 -10.31 13.13
C ARG A 579 -31.29 -10.74 14.54
N VAL A 580 -30.90 -11.94 14.98
CA VAL A 580 -31.16 -12.42 16.36
C VAL A 580 -30.50 -11.48 17.37
N TYR A 581 -29.26 -11.10 17.13
CA TYR A 581 -28.55 -10.16 18.00
C TYR A 581 -29.25 -8.79 18.09
N ALA A 582 -29.74 -8.27 16.97
CA ALA A 582 -30.52 -7.02 16.96
C ALA A 582 -31.82 -7.14 17.79
N HIS A 583 -32.53 -8.27 17.71
CA HIS A 583 -33.71 -8.53 18.56
C HIS A 583 -33.32 -8.61 20.05
N CYS A 584 -32.18 -9.24 20.39
CA CYS A 584 -31.69 -9.27 21.77
C CYS A 584 -31.39 -7.87 22.31
N LEU A 585 -30.70 -7.03 21.53
CA LEU A 585 -30.44 -5.63 21.91
C LEU A 585 -31.70 -4.78 22.01
N ALA A 586 -32.73 -5.11 21.22
CA ALA A 586 -34.07 -4.47 21.30
C ALA A 586 -34.93 -4.94 22.48
N GLY A 587 -34.44 -5.90 23.29
CA GLY A 587 -35.20 -6.52 24.37
C GLY A 587 -36.29 -7.50 23.90
N GLN A 588 -36.32 -7.86 22.63
CA GLN A 588 -37.33 -8.74 22.00
C GLN A 588 -36.87 -10.21 22.09
N LEU A 589 -36.70 -10.71 23.31
CA LEU A 589 -36.07 -12.02 23.55
C LEU A 589 -36.87 -13.20 23.01
N ASP A 590 -38.21 -13.13 23.02
CA ASP A 590 -39.08 -14.18 22.44
C ASP A 590 -38.90 -14.30 20.93
N ALA A 591 -38.79 -13.18 20.23
CA ALA A 591 -38.54 -13.15 18.79
C ALA A 591 -37.11 -13.67 18.49
N ALA A 592 -36.12 -13.29 19.29
CA ALA A 592 -34.74 -13.79 19.19
C ALA A 592 -34.70 -15.31 19.37
N ALA A 593 -35.33 -15.84 20.42
CA ALA A 593 -35.41 -17.27 20.71
C ALA A 593 -36.11 -18.06 19.60
N ALA A 594 -37.23 -17.53 19.06
CA ALA A 594 -37.91 -18.15 17.93
C ALA A 594 -37.05 -18.29 16.67
N LEU A 595 -36.19 -17.30 16.38
CA LEU A 595 -35.31 -17.29 15.24
C LEU A 595 -34.04 -18.14 15.45
N ALA A 596 -33.63 -18.35 16.71
CA ALA A 596 -32.43 -19.10 17.06
C ALA A 596 -32.70 -20.62 17.16
N ARG A 597 -33.96 -21.06 17.30
CA ARG A 597 -34.31 -22.48 17.40
C ARG A 597 -33.87 -23.29 16.19
N ASP A 598 -33.46 -24.52 16.43
CA ASP A 598 -33.09 -25.51 15.41
C ASP A 598 -31.87 -25.07 14.53
N ARG A 599 -30.95 -24.30 15.11
CA ARG A 599 -29.76 -23.86 14.40
C ARG A 599 -28.53 -24.69 14.77
N THR A 600 -27.93 -25.27 13.74
CA THR A 600 -26.61 -25.93 13.85
C THR A 600 -25.56 -24.97 13.31
N PRO A 601 -24.55 -24.58 14.13
CA PRO A 601 -23.45 -23.75 13.68
C PRO A 601 -22.70 -24.42 12.52
N ARG A 602 -22.40 -23.65 11.47
CA ARG A 602 -21.68 -24.14 10.28
C ARG A 602 -20.17 -23.88 10.36
N THR A 603 -19.79 -22.90 11.16
CA THR A 603 -18.39 -22.52 11.38
C THR A 603 -18.09 -22.39 12.86
N ASP A 604 -16.80 -22.40 13.22
CA ASP A 604 -16.38 -22.18 14.62
C ASP A 604 -16.77 -20.76 15.10
N GLU A 605 -16.75 -19.79 14.20
CA GLU A 605 -17.19 -18.41 14.48
C GLU A 605 -18.68 -18.35 14.84
N GLU A 606 -19.54 -19.04 14.05
CA GLU A 606 -20.95 -19.15 14.38
C GLU A 606 -21.18 -19.86 15.72
N ARG A 607 -20.41 -20.90 16.02
CA ARG A 607 -20.49 -21.63 17.29
C ARG A 607 -20.18 -20.70 18.46
N HIS A 608 -19.04 -20.02 18.41
CA HIS A 608 -18.65 -19.04 19.42
C HIS A 608 -19.70 -17.94 19.60
N PHE A 609 -20.23 -17.39 18.49
CA PHE A 609 -21.29 -16.40 18.54
C PHE A 609 -22.54 -16.91 19.26
N TRP A 610 -23.03 -18.10 18.93
CA TRP A 610 -24.24 -18.65 19.54
C TRP A 610 -24.05 -19.01 21.03
N GLU A 611 -22.90 -19.53 21.41
CA GLU A 611 -22.55 -19.80 22.81
C GLU A 611 -22.49 -18.50 23.62
N TRP A 612 -21.86 -17.47 23.09
CA TRP A 612 -21.80 -16.16 23.69
C TRP A 612 -23.21 -15.54 23.84
N LEU A 613 -24.03 -15.61 22.80
CA LEU A 613 -25.39 -15.06 22.79
C LEU A 613 -26.28 -15.78 23.79
N ALA A 614 -26.18 -17.10 23.90
CA ALA A 614 -26.87 -17.89 24.91
C ALA A 614 -26.46 -17.50 26.34
N SER A 615 -25.16 -17.35 26.56
CA SER A 615 -24.61 -16.91 27.86
C SER A 615 -25.05 -15.48 28.23
N ARG A 616 -25.06 -14.56 27.26
CA ARG A 616 -25.32 -13.14 27.51
C ARG A 616 -26.81 -12.80 27.63
N PHE A 617 -27.67 -13.43 26.82
CA PHE A 617 -29.10 -13.09 26.69
C PHE A 617 -30.04 -14.23 27.04
N GLY A 618 -29.55 -15.42 27.36
CA GLY A 618 -30.38 -16.59 27.66
C GLY A 618 -31.08 -17.21 26.44
N VAL A 619 -30.65 -16.88 25.21
CA VAL A 619 -31.25 -17.38 23.98
C VAL A 619 -30.65 -18.73 23.62
N SER A 620 -31.42 -19.80 23.71
CA SER A 620 -30.97 -21.16 23.38
C SER A 620 -31.21 -21.49 21.89
N THR A 621 -30.22 -22.19 21.30
CA THR A 621 -30.29 -22.75 19.94
C THR A 621 -30.79 -24.17 19.91
N THR A 622 -30.93 -24.84 21.07
CA THR A 622 -31.42 -26.22 21.17
C THR A 622 -32.96 -26.27 21.09
N PRO A 623 -33.52 -27.30 20.43
CA PRO A 623 -34.96 -27.53 20.47
C PRO A 623 -35.44 -27.66 21.93
N ALA A 624 -36.57 -27.07 22.26
CA ALA A 624 -37.22 -27.38 23.51
C ALA A 624 -37.65 -28.86 23.42
N GLY A 625 -37.00 -29.71 24.24
CA GLY A 625 -37.30 -31.13 24.32
C GLY A 625 -38.72 -31.43 24.72
#